data_bbd8694bf4f52de3afa9d9b4b41a3530
#
_entry.id   bbd8694bf4f52de3afa9d9b4b41a3530
#
_cell.length_a   1.000
_cell.length_b   1.000
_cell.length_c   1.000
_cell.angle_alpha   90.00
_cell.angle_beta   90.00
_cell.angle_gamma   90.00
#
_symmetry.space_group_name_H-M   'P 1'
#
loop_
_entity.id
_entity.type
_entity.pdbx_description
1 polymer ?
#
loop_
_entity_poly.entity_id
_entity_poly.type
_entity_poly.pdbx_seq_one_letter_code
_entity_poly.pdbx_strand_id
1 'polypeptide(L)'
;MDVDGLVVREGDRVAATGRLVRNDLGDWFEPALPIAAPGGLERRVRPVWRGAVRVAGADFDAVAGRFEKDGLVEGWATVTGIWSGEQLRVERQDVPVQASAAHARWVTPPCPPPPDGGWPATERRGDIELSYDLGDLADTGAATAITLFHPGKNQAVLVVAAADLAAVEAWLRPQLGTSLCVVPSRWTKDQLDDVRDHLDQRSQQWNLLQLGPQHAEDGQPHIAARLVRVLPEIAAWAASLPSGIVALEPWLTPARGDLGIPPEPPTARSETPHNR
;
A
#
# COMPACT_ATOMS: atom_id res chain seq x y z
N MET A 1 -2.92 0.07 -16.25
CA MET A 1 -1.70 0.66 -15.62
C MET A 1 -0.54 0.43 -16.57
N ASP A 2 0.26 1.45 -16.86
CA ASP A 2 1.49 1.31 -17.66
C ASP A 2 2.58 0.72 -16.74
N VAL A 3 2.71 -0.61 -16.75
CA VAL A 3 3.68 -1.33 -15.91
C VAL A 3 5.10 -1.16 -16.43
N ASP A 4 5.28 -0.96 -17.73
CA ASP A 4 6.60 -0.76 -18.34
C ASP A 4 7.26 0.54 -17.84
N GLY A 5 6.46 1.57 -17.58
CA GLY A 5 6.93 2.81 -16.98
C GLY A 5 7.41 2.70 -15.52
N LEU A 6 7.19 1.56 -14.87
CA LEU A 6 7.66 1.28 -13.50
C LEU A 6 8.95 0.46 -13.45
N VAL A 7 9.38 -0.10 -14.58
CA VAL A 7 10.58 -0.97 -14.63
C VAL A 7 11.83 -0.17 -14.32
N VAL A 8 12.64 -0.68 -13.39
CA VAL A 8 13.95 -0.13 -13.03
C VAL A 8 15.06 -1.07 -13.50
N ARG A 9 15.94 -0.53 -14.34
CA ARG A 9 17.12 -1.20 -14.87
C ARG A 9 18.40 -0.66 -14.25
N GLU A 10 19.48 -1.36 -14.42
CA GLU A 10 20.80 -0.85 -14.08
C GLU A 10 21.11 0.41 -14.90
N GLY A 11 21.64 1.43 -14.24
CA GLY A 11 21.89 2.75 -14.82
C GLY A 11 20.70 3.71 -14.76
N ASP A 12 19.52 3.25 -14.41
CA ASP A 12 18.36 4.12 -14.30
C ASP A 12 18.48 5.09 -13.11
N ARG A 13 17.99 6.30 -13.33
CA ARG A 13 17.79 7.27 -12.26
C ARG A 13 16.49 6.94 -11.54
N VAL A 14 16.57 6.76 -10.24
CA VAL A 14 15.42 6.37 -9.40
C VAL A 14 15.22 7.31 -8.23
N ALA A 15 14.01 7.32 -7.69
CA ALA A 15 13.66 8.07 -6.49
C ALA A 15 12.91 7.18 -5.50
N ALA A 16 13.13 7.42 -4.22
CA ALA A 16 12.37 6.79 -3.13
C ALA A 16 12.43 7.63 -1.86
N THR A 17 11.45 7.42 -0.98
CA THR A 17 11.47 7.92 0.40
C THR A 17 11.61 6.75 1.35
N GLY A 18 12.53 6.88 2.32
CA GLY A 18 12.81 5.78 3.24
C GLY A 18 13.70 6.21 4.39
N ARG A 19 14.19 5.23 5.13
CA ARG A 19 15.11 5.42 6.24
C ARG A 19 16.54 5.12 5.79
N LEU A 20 17.44 6.08 5.93
CA LEU A 20 18.88 5.87 5.83
C LEU A 20 19.38 5.29 7.15
N VAL A 21 20.20 4.27 7.07
CA VAL A 21 20.77 3.56 8.22
C VAL A 21 22.26 3.34 7.99
N ARG A 22 23.09 3.80 8.89
CA ARG A 22 24.53 3.50 8.95
C ARG A 22 24.80 2.65 10.16
N ASN A 23 25.47 1.55 10.00
CA ASN A 23 25.92 0.65 11.05
C ASN A 23 27.29 0.01 10.70
N ASP A 24 27.75 -0.94 11.50
CA ASP A 24 28.99 -1.70 11.27
C ASP A 24 28.99 -2.52 9.97
N LEU A 25 27.84 -2.81 9.37
CA LEU A 25 27.69 -3.52 8.10
C LEU A 25 27.70 -2.56 6.89
N GLY A 26 27.67 -1.25 7.10
CA GLY A 26 27.71 -0.21 6.08
C GLY A 26 26.52 0.72 6.06
N ASP A 27 26.34 1.40 4.93
CA ASP A 27 25.28 2.37 4.68
C ASP A 27 24.13 1.71 3.88
N TRP A 28 22.92 1.87 4.40
CA TRP A 28 21.72 1.22 3.88
C TRP A 28 20.57 2.22 3.71
N PHE A 29 19.69 1.92 2.76
CA PHE A 29 18.44 2.64 2.57
C PHE A 29 17.30 1.65 2.64
N GLU A 30 16.35 1.89 3.53
CA GLU A 30 15.28 0.97 3.89
C GLU A 30 13.92 1.56 3.55
N PRO A 31 12.99 0.76 2.98
CA PRO A 31 11.63 1.22 2.72
C PRO A 31 10.88 1.56 4.01
N ALA A 32 10.03 2.58 3.94
CA ALA A 32 9.05 2.89 4.96
C ALA A 32 7.95 1.83 4.93
N LEU A 33 8.07 0.79 5.73
CA LEU A 33 6.99 -0.17 5.89
C LEU A 33 6.04 0.30 6.99
N PRO A 34 4.71 0.26 6.78
CA PRO A 34 3.72 0.66 7.79
C PRO A 34 3.59 -0.34 8.95
N ILE A 35 4.56 -1.22 9.12
CA ILE A 35 4.53 -2.20 10.20
C ILE A 35 4.92 -1.50 11.50
N ALA A 36 3.91 -1.27 12.36
CA ALA A 36 4.16 -1.14 13.77
C ALA A 36 4.81 -2.45 14.24
N ALA A 37 6.13 -2.46 14.39
CA ALA A 37 6.79 -3.58 15.03
C ALA A 37 6.19 -3.70 16.44
N PRO A 38 5.57 -4.81 16.80
CA PRO A 38 5.14 -5.00 18.17
C PRO A 38 6.40 -5.04 19.04
N GLY A 39 6.52 -4.12 19.99
CA GLY A 39 7.59 -4.06 20.96
C GLY A 39 8.76 -3.13 20.58
N GLY A 40 8.68 -1.90 21.02
CA GLY A 40 9.65 -0.82 20.79
C GLY A 40 11.03 -0.98 21.47
N LEU A 41 11.48 -2.18 21.81
CA LEU A 41 12.70 -2.39 22.58
C LEU A 41 13.75 -3.32 21.95
N GLU A 42 13.43 -4.08 20.90
CA GLU A 42 14.40 -4.99 20.28
C GLU A 42 15.07 -4.45 19.01
N ARG A 43 15.06 -3.14 18.78
CA ARG A 43 15.76 -2.51 17.64
C ARG A 43 17.27 -2.63 17.67
N ARG A 44 17.84 -3.24 18.71
CA ARG A 44 19.26 -3.10 19.02
C ARG A 44 20.24 -3.95 18.22
N VAL A 45 19.79 -4.98 17.53
CA VAL A 45 20.70 -5.82 16.71
C VAL A 45 19.84 -6.49 15.63
N ARG A 46 19.31 -5.75 14.66
CA ARG A 46 18.69 -6.41 13.52
C ARG A 46 19.65 -6.40 12.35
N PRO A 47 19.84 -7.56 11.70
CA PRO A 47 20.39 -7.59 10.37
C PRO A 47 19.55 -6.68 9.48
N VAL A 48 20.19 -6.09 8.50
CA VAL A 48 19.58 -5.25 7.46
C VAL A 48 18.21 -5.80 7.07
N TRP A 49 17.21 -4.93 7.05
CA TRP A 49 15.85 -5.31 6.74
C TRP A 49 15.77 -5.97 5.35
N ARG A 50 14.92 -6.98 5.22
CA ARG A 50 14.60 -7.55 3.91
C ARG A 50 14.12 -6.42 2.99
N GLY A 51 14.79 -6.25 1.85
CA GLY A 51 14.51 -5.17 0.92
C GLY A 51 15.29 -3.87 1.14
N ALA A 52 16.13 -3.78 2.18
CA ALA A 52 17.11 -2.70 2.27
C ALA A 52 18.09 -2.80 1.09
N VAL A 53 18.46 -1.65 0.55
CA VAL A 53 19.48 -1.56 -0.51
C VAL A 53 20.72 -0.85 0.02
N ARG A 54 21.88 -1.24 -0.47
CA ARG A 54 23.10 -0.48 -0.17
C ARG A 54 22.99 0.90 -0.74
N VAL A 55 23.56 1.88 -0.04
CA VAL A 55 23.57 3.27 -0.51
C VAL A 55 24.98 3.82 -0.46
N ALA A 56 25.35 4.66 -1.44
CA ALA A 56 26.60 5.38 -1.46
C ALA A 56 26.35 6.88 -1.70
N GLY A 57 27.11 7.71 -1.00
CA GLY A 57 27.04 9.17 -1.14
C GLY A 57 25.87 9.81 -0.35
N ALA A 58 25.24 9.06 0.58
CA ALA A 58 24.23 9.62 1.44
C ALA A 58 24.84 10.51 2.54
N ASP A 59 24.18 11.63 2.83
CA ASP A 59 24.54 12.54 3.89
C ASP A 59 23.70 12.23 5.13
N PHE A 60 24.33 11.62 6.14
CA PHE A 60 23.68 11.25 7.40
C PHE A 60 23.50 12.42 8.37
N ASP A 61 24.08 13.57 8.08
CA ASP A 61 23.86 14.80 8.87
C ASP A 61 22.62 15.56 8.38
N ALA A 62 22.21 15.33 7.11
CA ALA A 62 21.06 15.96 6.47
C ALA A 62 19.79 15.06 6.46
N VAL A 63 19.61 14.22 7.47
CA VAL A 63 18.42 13.36 7.61
C VAL A 63 17.38 13.94 8.56
N ALA A 64 16.11 13.69 8.29
CA ALA A 64 15.04 14.06 9.21
C ALA A 64 14.92 13.08 10.37
N GLY A 65 14.71 13.59 11.60
CA GLY A 65 14.55 12.75 12.78
C GLY A 65 15.80 11.91 13.09
N ARG A 66 16.98 12.50 12.89
CA ARG A 66 18.26 11.85 13.12
C ARG A 66 18.34 11.24 14.53
N PHE A 67 18.67 9.98 14.57
CA PHE A 67 18.97 9.24 15.79
C PHE A 67 20.38 8.66 15.68
N GLU A 68 21.17 8.79 16.78
CA GLU A 68 22.50 8.23 16.85
C GLU A 68 22.74 7.57 18.20
N LYS A 69 23.16 6.32 18.19
CA LYS A 69 23.47 5.54 19.36
C LYS A 69 24.29 4.31 19.06
N ASP A 70 25.33 4.05 19.85
CA ASP A 70 26.14 2.81 19.80
C ASP A 70 26.66 2.46 18.38
N GLY A 71 27.07 3.47 17.58
CA GLY A 71 27.54 3.31 16.21
C GLY A 71 26.42 3.17 15.15
N LEU A 72 25.17 3.17 15.56
CA LEU A 72 24.02 3.28 14.67
C LEU A 72 23.69 4.74 14.44
N VAL A 73 23.58 5.15 13.17
CA VAL A 73 23.00 6.45 12.76
C VAL A 73 21.84 6.17 11.84
N GLU A 74 20.68 6.74 12.15
CA GLU A 74 19.51 6.57 11.30
C GLU A 74 18.70 7.87 11.15
N GLY A 75 17.94 7.97 10.06
CA GLY A 75 17.03 9.09 9.84
C GLY A 75 16.30 8.96 8.50
N TRP A 76 15.33 9.82 8.28
CA TRP A 76 14.48 9.78 7.10
C TRP A 76 14.99 10.70 6.00
N ALA A 77 14.93 10.23 4.76
CA ALA A 77 15.27 11.00 3.58
C ALA A 77 14.42 10.62 2.36
N THR A 78 14.25 11.56 1.47
CA THR A 78 13.88 11.28 0.08
C THR A 78 15.16 11.32 -0.74
N VAL A 79 15.46 10.26 -1.45
CA VAL A 79 16.71 10.07 -2.18
C VAL A 79 16.40 9.94 -3.67
N THR A 80 17.17 10.65 -4.49
CA THR A 80 17.24 10.45 -5.95
C THR A 80 18.67 10.07 -6.31
N GLY A 81 18.85 9.08 -7.17
CA GLY A 81 20.18 8.61 -7.52
C GLY A 81 20.15 7.56 -8.63
N ILE A 82 21.33 7.03 -8.95
CA ILE A 82 21.52 6.02 -10.00
C ILE A 82 21.51 4.64 -9.36
N TRP A 83 20.65 3.76 -9.89
CA TRP A 83 20.61 2.35 -9.51
C TRP A 83 21.71 1.56 -10.26
N SER A 84 22.60 0.88 -9.55
CA SER A 84 23.70 0.12 -10.14
C SER A 84 23.54 -1.41 -10.04
N GLY A 85 22.29 -1.89 -9.92
CA GLY A 85 21.99 -3.32 -9.76
C GLY A 85 21.98 -3.79 -8.30
N GLU A 86 22.92 -3.37 -7.47
CA GLU A 86 23.05 -3.75 -6.06
C GLU A 86 23.04 -2.56 -5.09
N GLN A 87 23.31 -1.36 -5.60
CA GLN A 87 23.50 -0.15 -4.80
C GLN A 87 22.82 1.07 -5.43
N LEU A 88 22.29 1.94 -4.57
CA LEU A 88 21.80 3.25 -4.96
C LEU A 88 22.91 4.29 -4.72
N ARG A 89 23.44 4.88 -5.78
CA ARG A 89 24.36 6.00 -5.70
C ARG A 89 23.54 7.29 -5.63
N VAL A 90 23.56 7.95 -4.49
CA VAL A 90 22.81 9.19 -4.23
C VAL A 90 23.39 10.34 -5.05
N GLU A 91 22.51 11.03 -5.78
CA GLU A 91 22.81 12.29 -6.48
C GLU A 91 22.17 13.48 -5.77
N ARG A 92 21.01 13.24 -5.17
CA ARG A 92 20.27 14.24 -4.42
C ARG A 92 19.58 13.61 -3.22
N GLN A 93 19.61 14.32 -2.11
CA GLN A 93 18.93 13.95 -0.87
C GLN A 93 18.15 15.17 -0.36
N ASP A 94 16.89 14.94 -0.06
CA ASP A 94 15.98 15.93 0.50
C ASP A 94 15.41 15.41 1.83
N VAL A 95 15.08 16.33 2.72
CA VAL A 95 14.25 15.99 3.89
C VAL A 95 12.88 15.59 3.37
N PRO A 96 12.36 14.40 3.75
CA PRO A 96 11.06 14.00 3.28
C PRO A 96 10.03 15.02 3.75
N VAL A 97 9.22 15.51 2.83
CA VAL A 97 8.00 16.20 3.21
C VAL A 97 7.21 15.16 3.99
N GLN A 98 7.11 15.33 5.32
CA GLN A 98 6.23 14.47 6.09
C GLN A 98 4.87 14.60 5.43
N ALA A 99 4.46 13.57 4.71
CA ALA A 99 3.06 13.42 4.40
C ALA A 99 2.39 13.47 5.77
N SER A 100 1.80 14.62 6.10
CA SER A 100 1.08 14.89 7.34
C SER A 100 0.33 13.63 7.68
N ALA A 101 0.62 13.04 8.86
CA ALA A 101 0.20 11.71 9.30
C ALA A 101 -1.16 11.43 8.71
N ALA A 102 -1.19 10.49 7.77
CA ALA A 102 -2.22 10.41 6.75
C ALA A 102 -3.56 10.66 7.41
N HIS A 103 -4.14 11.81 7.16
CA HIS A 103 -5.52 12.05 7.53
C HIS A 103 -6.24 10.87 6.95
N ALA A 104 -6.87 10.06 7.80
CA ALA A 104 -7.54 8.86 7.38
C ALA A 104 -8.28 9.23 6.09
N ARG A 105 -7.77 8.74 4.93
CA ARG A 105 -8.37 9.11 3.67
C ARG A 105 -9.78 8.59 3.75
N TRP A 106 -10.73 9.52 3.80
CA TRP A 106 -12.11 9.15 3.69
C TRP A 106 -12.30 8.55 2.31
N VAL A 107 -12.58 7.26 2.26
CA VAL A 107 -12.79 6.53 1.01
C VAL A 107 -14.27 6.37 0.81
N THR A 108 -14.78 6.94 -0.26
CA THR A 108 -16.20 6.81 -0.62
C THR A 108 -16.49 5.39 -1.05
N PRO A 109 -17.47 4.70 -0.44
CA PRO A 109 -17.91 3.40 -0.91
C PRO A 109 -18.42 3.45 -2.35
N PRO A 110 -18.27 2.38 -3.12
CA PRO A 110 -18.73 2.33 -4.51
C PRO A 110 -20.26 2.31 -4.67
N CYS A 111 -21.00 2.01 -3.62
CA CYS A 111 -22.45 2.10 -3.60
C CYS A 111 -22.90 3.53 -3.29
N PRO A 112 -24.07 3.95 -3.80
CA PRO A 112 -24.65 5.23 -3.39
C PRO A 112 -24.97 5.24 -1.89
N PRO A 113 -24.84 6.39 -1.22
CA PRO A 113 -25.23 6.51 0.17
C PRO A 113 -26.74 6.27 0.34
N PRO A 114 -27.18 5.77 1.51
CA PRO A 114 -28.59 5.62 1.82
C PRO A 114 -29.35 6.93 1.66
N PRO A 115 -30.61 6.90 1.14
CA PRO A 115 -31.39 8.10 0.83
C PRO A 115 -31.73 8.94 2.07
N ASP A 116 -31.75 8.33 3.26
CA ASP A 116 -32.24 8.95 4.50
C ASP A 116 -31.18 9.70 5.30
N GLY A 117 -30.08 10.14 4.69
CA GLY A 117 -29.11 11.01 5.36
C GLY A 117 -27.65 10.53 5.32
N GLY A 118 -27.30 9.67 4.40
CA GLY A 118 -25.93 9.20 4.22
C GLY A 118 -25.61 7.94 5.03
N TRP A 119 -24.31 7.62 5.13
CA TRP A 119 -23.85 6.43 5.83
C TRP A 119 -24.02 6.57 7.34
N PRO A 120 -24.52 5.55 8.06
CA PRO A 120 -24.74 5.63 9.50
C PRO A 120 -23.42 5.86 10.25
N ALA A 121 -23.51 6.63 11.33
CA ALA A 121 -22.39 6.76 12.25
C ALA A 121 -22.21 5.47 13.05
N THR A 122 -20.98 5.00 13.16
CA THR A 122 -20.62 3.92 14.08
C THR A 122 -20.18 4.54 15.41
N GLU A 123 -20.79 4.13 16.52
CA GLU A 123 -20.53 4.72 17.84
C GLU A 123 -19.10 4.45 18.33
N ARG A 124 -18.45 3.43 17.83
CA ARG A 124 -17.04 3.12 18.12
C ARG A 124 -16.28 2.75 16.86
N ARG A 125 -15.00 3.10 16.81
CA ARG A 125 -14.02 2.78 15.77
C ARG A 125 -13.63 1.29 15.81
N GLY A 126 -14.60 0.41 15.80
CA GLY A 126 -14.44 -1.04 15.96
C GLY A 126 -15.79 -1.74 16.09
N ASP A 127 -16.89 -1.00 16.09
CA ASP A 127 -18.24 -1.56 16.30
C ASP A 127 -18.83 -2.28 15.09
N ILE A 128 -18.16 -2.24 13.93
CA ILE A 128 -18.20 -3.39 13.07
C ILE A 128 -17.13 -4.34 13.64
N GLU A 129 -17.33 -4.81 14.86
CA GLU A 129 -16.72 -6.06 15.30
C GLU A 129 -17.19 -7.09 14.30
N LEU A 130 -16.31 -7.38 13.35
CA LEU A 130 -16.43 -8.50 12.44
C LEU A 130 -16.25 -9.79 13.26
N SER A 131 -17.04 -9.92 14.34
CA SER A 131 -17.23 -11.16 15.10
C SER A 131 -17.99 -12.20 14.28
N TYR A 132 -18.29 -11.83 13.02
CA TYR A 132 -18.88 -12.74 12.07
C TYR A 132 -17.77 -13.55 11.43
N ASP A 133 -18.04 -14.82 11.32
CA ASP A 133 -17.20 -15.74 10.59
C ASP A 133 -17.28 -15.42 9.07
N LEU A 134 -16.72 -14.24 8.71
CA LEU A 134 -16.61 -13.82 7.31
C LEU A 134 -15.75 -14.83 6.52
N GLY A 135 -15.02 -15.70 7.24
CA GLY A 135 -14.37 -16.87 6.70
C GLY A 135 -15.35 -17.76 5.98
N ASP A 136 -16.49 -18.06 6.59
CA ASP A 136 -17.50 -18.94 5.98
C ASP A 136 -18.01 -18.37 4.65
N LEU A 137 -18.19 -17.06 4.55
CA LEU A 137 -18.62 -16.42 3.31
C LEU A 137 -17.56 -16.49 2.20
N ALA A 138 -16.31 -16.32 2.56
CA ALA A 138 -15.18 -16.48 1.64
C ALA A 138 -15.00 -17.96 1.24
N ASP A 139 -15.22 -18.89 2.19
CA ASP A 139 -15.08 -20.34 1.96
C ASP A 139 -16.18 -20.91 1.07
N THR A 140 -17.40 -20.35 1.13
CA THR A 140 -18.47 -20.72 0.20
C THR A 140 -18.25 -20.20 -1.22
N GLY A 141 -17.29 -19.29 -1.43
CA GLY A 141 -17.04 -18.62 -2.72
C GLY A 141 -18.09 -17.56 -3.09
N ALA A 142 -19.08 -17.31 -2.23
CA ALA A 142 -20.10 -16.30 -2.47
C ALA A 142 -19.49 -14.88 -2.43
N ALA A 143 -18.59 -14.63 -1.47
CA ALA A 143 -17.81 -13.40 -1.41
C ALA A 143 -16.38 -13.64 -1.95
N THR A 144 -15.91 -12.76 -2.83
CA THR A 144 -14.56 -12.80 -3.36
C THR A 144 -13.60 -12.01 -2.46
N ALA A 145 -14.05 -10.90 -1.93
CA ALA A 145 -13.27 -10.08 -1.02
C ALA A 145 -14.16 -9.17 -0.17
N ILE A 146 -13.66 -8.82 1.01
CA ILE A 146 -14.36 -8.02 1.99
C ILE A 146 -13.41 -6.94 2.50
N THR A 147 -13.88 -5.70 2.58
CA THR A 147 -13.09 -4.58 3.11
C THR A 147 -13.97 -3.56 3.81
N LEU A 148 -13.35 -2.77 4.68
CA LEU A 148 -14.02 -1.70 5.40
C LEU A 148 -13.64 -0.34 4.82
N PHE A 149 -14.62 0.41 4.33
CA PHE A 149 -14.48 1.77 3.87
C PHE A 149 -14.89 2.74 4.97
N HIS A 150 -14.20 3.87 5.03
CA HIS A 150 -14.50 4.94 5.97
C HIS A 150 -14.88 6.21 5.19
N PRO A 151 -16.16 6.42 4.86
CA PRO A 151 -16.59 7.59 4.09
C PRO A 151 -16.55 8.91 4.87
N GLY A 152 -16.41 8.84 6.18
CA GLY A 152 -16.34 10.01 7.04
C GLY A 152 -15.90 9.67 8.46
N LYS A 153 -15.82 10.70 9.32
CA LYS A 153 -15.51 10.52 10.74
C LYS A 153 -16.61 9.69 11.40
N ASN A 154 -16.21 8.62 12.09
CA ASN A 154 -17.13 7.69 12.74
C ASN A 154 -18.13 7.03 11.78
N GLN A 155 -17.80 6.89 10.52
CA GLN A 155 -18.57 6.12 9.56
C GLN A 155 -17.75 4.94 9.07
N ALA A 156 -18.40 3.79 8.93
CA ALA A 156 -17.79 2.60 8.38
C ALA A 156 -18.82 1.84 7.53
N VAL A 157 -18.38 1.39 6.37
CA VAL A 157 -19.20 0.65 5.41
C VAL A 157 -18.45 -0.61 5.03
N LEU A 158 -19.08 -1.76 5.24
CA LEU A 158 -18.55 -3.03 4.77
C LEU A 158 -18.82 -3.14 3.28
N VAL A 159 -17.78 -3.15 2.48
CA VAL A 159 -17.85 -3.38 1.04
C VAL A 159 -17.50 -4.83 0.77
N VAL A 160 -18.40 -5.53 0.10
CA VAL A 160 -18.22 -6.93 -0.27
C VAL A 160 -18.28 -7.04 -1.78
N ALA A 161 -17.17 -7.48 -2.38
CA ALA A 161 -17.16 -7.90 -3.77
C ALA A 161 -17.60 -9.37 -3.84
N ALA A 162 -18.66 -9.65 -4.58
CA ALA A 162 -19.32 -10.93 -4.57
C ALA A 162 -19.53 -11.52 -5.96
N ALA A 163 -19.40 -12.84 -6.05
CA ALA A 163 -19.82 -13.61 -7.23
C ALA A 163 -21.35 -13.84 -7.19
N ASP A 164 -21.91 -14.06 -5.98
CA ASP A 164 -23.35 -14.17 -5.76
C ASP A 164 -23.82 -13.04 -4.83
N LEU A 165 -24.31 -11.95 -5.46
CA LEU A 165 -24.82 -10.76 -4.77
C LEU A 165 -26.01 -11.11 -3.88
N ALA A 166 -26.93 -11.96 -4.37
CA ALA A 166 -28.16 -12.27 -3.67
C ALA A 166 -27.89 -13.07 -2.37
N ALA A 167 -26.99 -14.04 -2.43
CA ALA A 167 -26.59 -14.81 -1.25
C ALA A 167 -25.93 -13.91 -0.19
N VAL A 168 -25.01 -13.03 -0.59
CA VAL A 168 -24.31 -12.09 0.31
C VAL A 168 -25.30 -11.09 0.91
N GLU A 169 -26.18 -10.51 0.10
CA GLU A 169 -27.21 -9.57 0.56
C GLU A 169 -28.16 -10.24 1.59
N ALA A 170 -28.65 -11.44 1.27
CA ALA A 170 -29.57 -12.16 2.16
C ALA A 170 -28.92 -12.48 3.53
N TRP A 171 -27.62 -12.73 3.55
CA TRP A 171 -26.92 -13.10 4.76
C TRP A 171 -26.46 -11.90 5.59
N LEU A 172 -25.91 -10.84 4.97
CA LEU A 172 -25.31 -9.71 5.67
C LEU A 172 -26.28 -8.56 5.91
N ARG A 173 -27.26 -8.33 5.02
CA ARG A 173 -28.17 -7.19 5.12
C ARG A 173 -29.01 -7.14 6.40
N PRO A 174 -29.53 -8.27 6.93
CA PRO A 174 -30.26 -8.26 8.21
C PRO A 174 -29.41 -7.79 9.40
N GLN A 175 -28.09 -7.92 9.30
CA GLN A 175 -27.15 -7.64 10.37
C GLN A 175 -26.54 -6.24 10.26
N LEU A 176 -26.17 -5.84 9.04
CA LEU A 176 -25.45 -4.60 8.78
C LEU A 176 -26.34 -3.46 8.26
N GLY A 177 -27.57 -3.78 7.87
CA GLY A 177 -28.49 -2.79 7.37
C GLY A 177 -27.88 -1.94 6.26
N THR A 178 -27.92 -0.62 6.43
CA THR A 178 -27.38 0.35 5.46
C THR A 178 -25.86 0.48 5.48
N SER A 179 -25.15 -0.12 6.45
CA SER A 179 -23.69 -0.15 6.49
C SER A 179 -23.06 -1.21 5.54
N LEU A 180 -23.87 -1.91 4.76
CA LEU A 180 -23.42 -2.90 3.78
C LEU A 180 -23.51 -2.34 2.35
N CYS A 181 -22.44 -2.48 1.61
CA CYS A 181 -22.34 -2.23 0.18
C CYS A 181 -21.88 -3.52 -0.53
N VAL A 182 -22.70 -4.10 -1.40
CA VAL A 182 -22.34 -5.28 -2.17
C VAL A 182 -22.16 -4.89 -3.63
N VAL A 183 -21.02 -5.30 -4.21
CA VAL A 183 -20.70 -5.03 -5.62
C VAL A 183 -20.36 -6.33 -6.33
N PRO A 184 -20.66 -6.46 -7.63
CA PRO A 184 -20.25 -7.64 -8.38
C PRO A 184 -18.73 -7.71 -8.47
N SER A 185 -18.13 -8.86 -8.17
CA SER A 185 -16.70 -9.07 -8.36
C SER A 185 -16.37 -9.33 -9.82
N ARG A 186 -15.28 -8.73 -10.32
CA ARG A 186 -14.71 -9.03 -11.64
C ARG A 186 -13.90 -10.32 -11.64
N TRP A 187 -13.43 -10.75 -10.48
CA TRP A 187 -12.53 -11.88 -10.30
C TRP A 187 -13.17 -12.95 -9.44
N THR A 188 -12.83 -14.18 -9.70
CA THR A 188 -13.13 -15.26 -8.75
C THR A 188 -12.07 -15.29 -7.64
N LYS A 189 -12.41 -15.93 -6.53
CA LYS A 189 -11.45 -16.16 -5.44
C LYS A 189 -10.22 -16.92 -5.93
N ASP A 190 -10.43 -17.97 -6.74
CA ASP A 190 -9.34 -18.78 -7.30
C ASP A 190 -8.38 -17.95 -8.17
N GLN A 191 -8.90 -17.03 -8.98
CA GLN A 191 -8.05 -16.14 -9.80
C GLN A 191 -7.17 -15.23 -8.92
N LEU A 192 -7.71 -14.70 -7.82
CA LEU A 192 -6.94 -13.88 -6.88
C LEU A 192 -5.92 -14.72 -6.11
N ASP A 193 -6.30 -15.91 -5.70
CA ASP A 193 -5.42 -16.85 -5.00
C ASP A 193 -4.27 -17.30 -5.90
N ASP A 194 -4.52 -17.63 -7.16
CA ASP A 194 -3.48 -17.98 -8.14
C ASP A 194 -2.45 -16.86 -8.31
N VAL A 195 -2.92 -15.61 -8.40
CA VAL A 195 -2.04 -14.44 -8.48
C VAL A 195 -1.21 -14.27 -7.20
N ARG A 196 -1.86 -14.39 -6.05
CA ARG A 196 -1.18 -14.31 -4.74
C ARG A 196 -0.12 -15.38 -4.58
N ASP A 197 -0.46 -16.63 -4.87
CA ASP A 197 0.42 -17.79 -4.71
C ASP A 197 1.61 -17.70 -5.67
N HIS A 198 1.40 -17.22 -6.90
CA HIS A 198 2.49 -16.97 -7.84
C HIS A 198 3.48 -15.92 -7.32
N LEU A 199 2.98 -14.83 -6.75
CA LEU A 199 3.80 -13.79 -6.14
C LEU A 199 4.53 -14.30 -4.89
N ASP A 200 3.86 -15.04 -4.01
CA ASP A 200 4.44 -15.56 -2.79
C ASP A 200 5.60 -16.53 -3.06
N GLN A 201 5.42 -17.45 -4.00
CA GLN A 201 6.47 -18.39 -4.43
C GLN A 201 7.74 -17.68 -4.93
N ARG A 202 7.60 -16.47 -5.50
CA ARG A 202 8.72 -15.67 -6.02
C ARG A 202 9.11 -14.51 -5.10
N SER A 203 8.57 -14.47 -3.91
CA SER A 203 8.70 -13.33 -3.00
C SER A 203 10.15 -12.96 -2.69
N GLN A 204 11.04 -13.95 -2.59
CA GLN A 204 12.47 -13.71 -2.38
C GLN A 204 13.17 -13.24 -3.67
N GLN A 205 12.93 -13.91 -4.79
CA GLN A 205 13.51 -13.58 -6.09
C GLN A 205 13.14 -12.16 -6.53
N TRP A 206 11.89 -11.77 -6.31
CA TRP A 206 11.35 -10.48 -6.71
C TRP A 206 11.46 -9.38 -5.64
N ASN A 207 12.09 -9.68 -4.51
CA ASN A 207 12.26 -8.76 -3.39
C ASN A 207 10.92 -8.11 -2.97
N LEU A 208 9.88 -8.94 -2.80
CA LEU A 208 8.61 -8.46 -2.29
C LEU A 208 8.75 -8.01 -0.83
N LEU A 209 8.24 -6.84 -0.55
CA LEU A 209 8.19 -6.22 0.77
C LEU A 209 6.89 -6.57 1.50
N GLN A 210 5.80 -6.55 0.77
CA GLN A 210 4.46 -6.83 1.27
C GLN A 210 3.59 -7.39 0.15
N LEU A 211 2.71 -8.30 0.49
CA LEU A 211 1.74 -8.91 -0.40
C LEU A 211 0.40 -9.02 0.33
N GLY A 212 -0.67 -8.71 -0.35
CA GLY A 212 -2.00 -8.90 0.22
C GLY A 212 -3.13 -8.38 -0.66
N PRO A 213 -4.36 -8.78 -0.34
CA PRO A 213 -5.53 -8.25 -1.02
C PRO A 213 -5.73 -6.79 -0.67
N GLN A 214 -6.09 -6.00 -1.65
CA GLN A 214 -6.54 -4.62 -1.51
C GLN A 214 -7.77 -4.39 -2.40
N HIS A 215 -8.37 -3.21 -2.28
CA HIS A 215 -9.54 -2.83 -3.07
C HIS A 215 -9.27 -1.51 -3.78
N ALA A 216 -9.68 -1.47 -5.03
CA ALA A 216 -9.74 -0.24 -5.80
C ALA A 216 -10.91 0.66 -5.30
N GLU A 217 -10.94 1.89 -5.75
CA GLU A 217 -12.01 2.84 -5.38
C GLU A 217 -13.41 2.36 -5.79
N ASP A 218 -13.51 1.55 -6.86
CA ASP A 218 -14.73 0.92 -7.32
C ASP A 218 -15.13 -0.35 -6.52
N GLY A 219 -14.43 -0.64 -5.43
CA GLY A 219 -14.65 -1.81 -4.58
C GLY A 219 -14.13 -3.13 -5.16
N GLN A 220 -13.51 -3.11 -6.34
CA GLN A 220 -12.96 -4.32 -6.94
C GLN A 220 -11.71 -4.80 -6.21
N PRO A 221 -11.66 -6.09 -5.84
CA PRO A 221 -10.46 -6.66 -5.23
C PRO A 221 -9.32 -6.77 -6.24
N HIS A 222 -8.11 -6.62 -5.75
CA HIS A 222 -6.89 -6.93 -6.47
C HIS A 222 -5.81 -7.38 -5.49
N ILE A 223 -4.76 -8.03 -5.99
CA ILE A 223 -3.59 -8.36 -5.20
C ILE A 223 -2.57 -7.22 -5.32
N ALA A 224 -2.32 -6.54 -4.23
CA ALA A 224 -1.27 -5.52 -4.15
C ALA A 224 0.06 -6.18 -3.78
N ALA A 225 1.07 -5.93 -4.59
CA ALA A 225 2.44 -6.38 -4.38
C ALA A 225 3.36 -5.19 -4.21
N ARG A 226 3.76 -4.90 -2.97
CA ARG A 226 4.80 -3.92 -2.69
C ARG A 226 6.16 -4.58 -2.83
N LEU A 227 7.04 -3.97 -3.59
CA LEU A 227 8.36 -4.55 -3.92
C LEU A 227 9.44 -3.46 -3.91
N VAL A 228 10.69 -3.88 -3.82
CA VAL A 228 11.81 -2.93 -3.88
C VAL A 228 11.80 -2.17 -5.20
N ARG A 229 11.64 -2.89 -6.31
CA ARG A 229 11.56 -2.32 -7.67
C ARG A 229 10.85 -3.27 -8.61
N VAL A 230 10.28 -2.78 -9.69
CA VAL A 230 9.73 -3.63 -10.76
C VAL A 230 10.87 -4.11 -11.66
N LEU A 231 11.01 -5.43 -11.77
CA LEU A 231 11.91 -6.08 -12.72
C LEU A 231 11.21 -6.30 -14.06
N PRO A 232 11.94 -6.40 -15.19
CA PRO A 232 11.33 -6.65 -16.51
C PRO A 232 10.44 -7.91 -16.55
N GLU A 233 10.87 -8.99 -15.88
CA GLU A 233 10.09 -10.23 -15.81
C GLU A 233 8.79 -10.07 -15.00
N ILE A 234 8.80 -9.25 -13.95
CA ILE A 234 7.59 -8.94 -13.18
C ILE A 234 6.62 -8.14 -14.05
N ALA A 235 7.13 -7.14 -14.77
CA ALA A 235 6.32 -6.34 -15.67
C ALA A 235 5.68 -7.19 -16.77
N ALA A 236 6.46 -8.07 -17.41
CA ALA A 236 5.97 -8.97 -18.44
C ALA A 236 4.91 -9.94 -17.91
N TRP A 237 5.12 -10.51 -16.72
CA TRP A 237 4.14 -11.36 -16.07
C TRP A 237 2.85 -10.59 -15.75
N ALA A 238 2.95 -9.43 -15.11
CA ALA A 238 1.79 -8.61 -14.78
C ALA A 238 1.00 -8.17 -16.02
N ALA A 239 1.69 -7.86 -17.13
CA ALA A 239 1.06 -7.54 -18.41
C ALA A 239 0.33 -8.73 -19.07
N SER A 240 0.69 -9.97 -18.72
CA SER A 240 0.00 -11.18 -19.18
C SER A 240 -1.30 -11.47 -18.44
N LEU A 241 -1.53 -10.82 -17.30
CA LEU A 241 -2.72 -11.00 -16.48
C LEU A 241 -3.89 -10.11 -16.96
N PRO A 242 -5.12 -10.46 -16.59
CA PRO A 242 -6.24 -9.57 -16.79
C PRO A 242 -6.01 -8.22 -16.09
N SER A 243 -6.31 -7.13 -16.80
CA SER A 243 -6.03 -5.77 -16.28
C SER A 243 -6.76 -5.47 -14.97
N GLY A 244 -6.00 -5.09 -13.95
CA GLY A 244 -6.53 -4.69 -12.65
C GLY A 244 -6.59 -5.81 -11.60
N ILE A 245 -6.21 -7.06 -11.93
CA ILE A 245 -6.15 -8.14 -10.92
C ILE A 245 -4.93 -8.02 -10.01
N VAL A 246 -3.87 -7.38 -10.46
CA VAL A 246 -2.64 -7.12 -9.70
C VAL A 246 -2.29 -5.63 -9.75
N ALA A 247 -1.83 -5.09 -8.63
CA ALA A 247 -1.23 -3.77 -8.52
C ALA A 247 0.22 -3.91 -8.04
N LEU A 248 1.17 -3.39 -8.82
CA LEU A 248 2.58 -3.36 -8.45
C LEU A 248 2.90 -1.99 -7.83
N GLU A 249 3.39 -1.99 -6.60
CA GLU A 249 3.75 -0.80 -5.82
C GLU A 249 5.27 -0.78 -5.56
N PRO A 250 6.10 -0.33 -6.51
CA PRO A 250 7.53 -0.27 -6.30
C PRO A 250 7.91 0.83 -5.31
N TRP A 251 8.85 0.52 -4.43
CA TRP A 251 9.46 1.52 -3.56
C TRP A 251 10.46 2.40 -4.31
N LEU A 252 11.40 1.79 -5.07
CA LEU A 252 12.25 2.51 -6.00
C LEU A 252 11.49 2.71 -7.31
N THR A 253 11.23 3.96 -7.66
CA THR A 253 10.53 4.32 -8.90
C THR A 253 11.45 5.05 -9.85
N PRO A 254 11.32 4.87 -11.18
CA PRO A 254 12.06 5.66 -12.13
C PRO A 254 11.81 7.16 -11.91
N ALA A 255 12.89 7.95 -11.73
CA ALA A 255 12.78 9.39 -11.59
C ALA A 255 12.46 10.00 -12.97
N ARG A 256 11.23 10.48 -13.15
CA ARG A 256 10.76 11.12 -14.38
C ARG A 256 11.17 12.59 -14.39
N GLY A 257 12.12 12.95 -15.27
CA GLY A 257 12.50 14.34 -15.53
C GLY A 257 13.20 15.06 -14.38
N ASP A 258 13.53 16.35 -14.58
CA ASP A 258 14.20 17.24 -13.61
C ASP A 258 13.31 17.69 -12.42
N LEU A 259 12.09 17.21 -12.34
CA LEU A 259 11.15 17.56 -11.28
C LEU A 259 11.17 16.48 -10.20
N GLY A 260 12.11 16.60 -9.27
CA GLY A 260 12.31 15.70 -8.14
C GLY A 260 11.26 15.80 -7.04
N ILE A 261 9.99 15.77 -7.38
CA ILE A 261 8.89 15.59 -6.41
C ILE A 261 7.96 14.55 -7.02
N PRO A 262 7.68 13.42 -6.33
CA PRO A 262 6.59 12.56 -6.74
C PRO A 262 5.33 13.41 -6.87
N PRO A 263 4.47 13.19 -7.88
CA PRO A 263 3.23 13.93 -7.97
C PRO A 263 2.48 13.77 -6.65
N GLU A 264 2.17 14.90 -6.05
CA GLU A 264 1.28 14.95 -4.90
C GLU A 264 0.00 14.21 -5.28
N PRO A 265 -0.45 13.24 -4.48
CA PRO A 265 -1.70 12.56 -4.77
C PRO A 265 -2.79 13.63 -4.88
N PRO A 266 -3.73 13.53 -5.83
CA PRO A 266 -4.70 14.56 -6.10
C PRO A 266 -5.43 14.94 -4.81
N THR A 267 -5.19 16.15 -4.34
CA THR A 267 -5.93 16.73 -3.23
C THR A 267 -7.34 16.97 -3.70
N ALA A 268 -8.29 16.19 -3.19
CA ALA A 268 -9.70 16.50 -3.34
C ALA A 268 -9.92 17.93 -2.80
N ARG A 269 -10.30 18.84 -3.67
CA ARG A 269 -10.66 20.20 -3.29
C ARG A 269 -11.84 20.11 -2.31
N SER A 270 -11.60 20.49 -1.07
CA SER A 270 -12.68 20.75 -0.13
C SER A 270 -13.37 22.04 -0.58
N GLU A 271 -14.48 21.91 -1.26
CA GLU A 271 -15.40 23.02 -1.42
C GLU A 271 -16.02 23.31 -0.04
N THR A 272 -15.57 24.39 0.56
CA THR A 272 -16.19 24.94 1.77
C THR A 272 -17.55 25.52 1.36
N PRO A 273 -18.69 25.05 1.86
CA PRO A 273 -19.96 25.70 1.58
C PRO A 273 -19.97 27.04 2.29
N HIS A 274 -20.07 28.12 1.53
CA HIS A 274 -20.42 29.45 2.06
C HIS A 274 -21.83 29.40 2.61
N ASN A 275 -21.95 29.43 3.94
CA ASN A 275 -23.19 29.77 4.62
C ASN A 275 -23.54 31.25 4.33
N ARG A 276 -24.71 31.44 3.76
CA ARG A 276 -25.50 32.69 3.89
C ARG A 276 -26.68 32.44 4.82
#